data_e9d6a1e9a9296bca538fe833523a4d39
#
_entry.id   e9d6a1e9a9296bca538fe833523a4d39
#
_cell.length_a   1.000
_cell.length_b   1.000
_cell.length_c   1.000
_cell.angle_alpha   90.00
_cell.angle_beta   90.00
_cell.angle_gamma   90.00
#
_symmetry.space_group_name_H-M   'P 1'
#
loop_
_entity.id
_entity.type
_entity.pdbx_description
1 polymer ?
#
loop_
_entity_poly.entity_id
_entity_poly.type
_entity_poly.pdbx_seq_one_letter_code
_entity_poly.pdbx_strand_id
1 'polypeptide(L)'
;MIRLAARDRHELDAHLARPSTRVRGGLVIAQEMYGVNAYLRSVCDFYAAQGYVAIAPALYDRKQRGLTYAYTKEDHDRAQQTYTAWNPDHALADLDAARDAIADSGRIAIIGFCWGGSLAWLSACRSDYAAAVSYYGSMIPDLADEHARCPVIAHIGDQDTSLPPARVALFSAAQPSVPVFIYEGAPHGFDNENRTERYHPIAHKLARERTLEFLARHVG
;
A
#
# COMPACT_ATOMS: atom_id res chain seq x y z
N MET A 1 0.35 -18.80 -1.05
CA MET A 1 0.12 -18.09 -2.34
C MET A 1 -1.12 -18.62 -3.00
N ILE A 2 -1.92 -17.75 -3.61
CA ILE A 2 -3.08 -18.10 -4.44
C ILE A 2 -2.88 -17.51 -5.84
N ARG A 3 -3.62 -18.02 -6.83
CA ARG A 3 -3.62 -17.49 -8.18
C ARG A 3 -4.82 -16.57 -8.39
N LEU A 4 -4.59 -15.41 -8.98
CA LEU A 4 -5.61 -14.44 -9.38
C LEU A 4 -5.64 -14.28 -10.90
N ALA A 5 -6.78 -13.84 -11.42
CA ALA A 5 -6.93 -13.43 -12.82
C ALA A 5 -7.49 -12.00 -12.86
N ALA A 6 -6.75 -11.07 -13.43
CA ALA A 6 -7.19 -9.69 -13.62
C ALA A 6 -8.19 -9.59 -14.79
N ARG A 7 -8.93 -8.48 -14.86
CA ARG A 7 -9.97 -8.25 -15.90
C ARG A 7 -9.44 -8.31 -17.34
N ASP A 8 -8.15 -8.06 -17.54
CA ASP A 8 -7.46 -8.19 -18.82
C ASP A 8 -6.91 -9.61 -19.08
N ARG A 9 -7.32 -10.60 -18.26
CA ARG A 9 -6.92 -12.01 -18.26
C ARG A 9 -5.46 -12.25 -17.87
N HIS A 10 -4.75 -11.25 -17.34
CA HIS A 10 -3.45 -11.49 -16.76
C HIS A 10 -3.59 -12.36 -15.50
N GLU A 11 -2.78 -13.42 -15.40
CA GLU A 11 -2.69 -14.26 -14.20
C GLU A 11 -1.51 -13.86 -13.35
N LEU A 12 -1.73 -13.66 -12.06
CA LEU A 12 -0.71 -13.28 -11.10
C LEU A 12 -0.87 -14.07 -9.80
N ASP A 13 0.22 -14.19 -9.06
CA ASP A 13 0.19 -14.79 -7.74
C ASP A 13 -0.11 -13.72 -6.68
N ALA A 14 -0.69 -14.13 -5.54
CA ALA A 14 -0.90 -13.26 -4.40
C ALA A 14 -0.59 -13.99 -3.09
N HIS A 15 0.00 -13.27 -2.13
CA HIS A 15 0.09 -13.73 -0.75
C HIS A 15 -1.23 -13.43 -0.04
N LEU A 16 -1.81 -14.46 0.58
CA LEU A 16 -3.06 -14.35 1.33
C LEU A 16 -2.83 -14.79 2.78
N ALA A 17 -3.16 -13.93 3.72
CA ALA A 17 -3.20 -14.21 5.15
C ALA A 17 -4.65 -14.09 5.66
N ARG A 18 -5.10 -15.07 6.44
CA ARG A 18 -6.45 -15.09 7.02
C ARG A 18 -6.38 -15.07 8.54
N PRO A 19 -7.27 -14.35 9.21
CA PRO A 19 -7.34 -14.36 10.67
C PRO A 19 -7.79 -15.73 11.19
N SER A 20 -7.31 -16.09 12.37
CA SER A 20 -7.80 -17.23 13.14
C SER A 20 -9.05 -16.91 13.96
N THR A 21 -9.47 -15.64 13.98
CA THR A 21 -10.61 -15.11 14.72
C THR A 21 -11.73 -14.70 13.75
N ARG A 22 -12.81 -14.09 14.28
CA ARG A 22 -13.88 -13.53 13.45
C ARG A 22 -13.29 -12.50 12.45
N VAL A 23 -13.68 -12.64 11.18
CA VAL A 23 -13.31 -11.70 10.14
C VAL A 23 -14.00 -10.35 10.39
N ARG A 24 -13.21 -9.28 10.38
CA ARG A 24 -13.66 -7.88 10.51
C ARG A 24 -13.88 -7.23 9.14
N GLY A 25 -13.10 -7.64 8.14
CA GLY A 25 -13.16 -7.13 6.77
C GLY A 25 -11.95 -7.58 5.96
N GLY A 26 -11.77 -7.01 4.77
CA GLY A 26 -10.68 -7.33 3.85
C GLY A 26 -9.69 -6.18 3.67
N LEU A 27 -8.43 -6.51 3.38
CA LEU A 27 -7.38 -5.55 3.09
C LEU A 27 -6.58 -6.01 1.87
N VAL A 28 -6.51 -5.17 0.85
CA VAL A 28 -5.54 -5.32 -0.23
C VAL A 28 -4.27 -4.55 0.16
N ILE A 29 -3.12 -5.23 0.14
CA ILE A 29 -1.83 -4.64 0.51
C ILE A 29 -1.01 -4.43 -0.76
N ALA A 30 -0.85 -3.16 -1.15
CA ALA A 30 -0.09 -2.77 -2.34
C ALA A 30 1.40 -2.63 -2.02
N GLN A 31 2.22 -3.33 -2.81
CA GLN A 31 3.66 -3.50 -2.60
C GLN A 31 4.49 -2.22 -2.77
N GLU A 32 5.61 -2.18 -2.06
CA GLU A 32 6.74 -1.30 -2.39
C GLU A 32 7.38 -1.73 -3.72
N MET A 33 8.34 -0.97 -4.21
CA MET A 33 9.11 -1.33 -5.43
C MET A 33 9.92 -2.64 -5.30
N TYR A 34 9.94 -3.28 -4.14
CA TYR A 34 10.67 -4.53 -3.89
C TYR A 34 9.82 -5.81 -4.08
N GLY A 35 8.56 -5.66 -4.52
CA GLY A 35 7.66 -6.80 -4.74
C GLY A 35 7.07 -7.37 -3.45
N VAL A 36 6.41 -8.53 -3.55
CA VAL A 36 5.80 -9.24 -2.41
C VAL A 36 6.88 -10.04 -1.66
N ASN A 37 7.81 -9.31 -1.03
CA ASN A 37 8.93 -9.86 -0.27
C ASN A 37 8.53 -10.24 1.18
N ALA A 38 9.52 -10.61 2.01
CA ALA A 38 9.27 -11.02 3.39
C ALA A 38 8.58 -9.92 4.23
N TYR A 39 8.99 -8.65 4.07
CA TYR A 39 8.36 -7.53 4.76
C TYR A 39 6.87 -7.41 4.41
N LEU A 40 6.52 -7.42 3.13
CA LEU A 40 5.11 -7.24 2.75
C LEU A 40 4.23 -8.41 3.21
N ARG A 41 4.80 -9.63 3.25
CA ARG A 41 4.11 -10.80 3.83
C ARG A 41 3.89 -10.63 5.32
N SER A 42 4.89 -10.13 6.08
CA SER A 42 4.73 -9.87 7.52
C SER A 42 3.69 -8.78 7.79
N VAL A 43 3.53 -7.81 6.90
CA VAL A 43 2.44 -6.82 6.95
C VAL A 43 1.08 -7.50 6.81
N CYS A 44 0.92 -8.43 5.86
CA CYS A 44 -0.32 -9.21 5.73
C CYS A 44 -0.61 -10.04 7.00
N ASP A 45 0.41 -10.69 7.55
CA ASP A 45 0.28 -11.51 8.77
C ASP A 45 -0.07 -10.63 9.99
N PHE A 46 0.51 -9.42 10.08
CA PHE A 46 0.15 -8.44 11.11
C PHE A 46 -1.34 -8.09 11.06
N TYR A 47 -1.87 -7.74 9.88
CA TYR A 47 -3.28 -7.39 9.76
C TYR A 47 -4.20 -8.59 9.91
N ALA A 48 -3.76 -9.79 9.53
CA ALA A 48 -4.50 -11.02 9.81
C ALA A 48 -4.62 -11.28 11.33
N ALA A 49 -3.57 -11.02 12.11
CA ALA A 49 -3.63 -11.08 13.56
C ALA A 49 -4.59 -10.04 14.19
N GLN A 50 -4.88 -8.94 13.47
CA GLN A 50 -5.88 -7.94 13.87
C GLN A 50 -7.31 -8.27 13.42
N GLY A 51 -7.52 -9.42 12.76
CA GLY A 51 -8.86 -9.89 12.35
C GLY A 51 -9.23 -9.56 10.89
N TYR A 52 -8.31 -9.06 10.06
CA TYR A 52 -8.59 -8.76 8.66
C TYR A 52 -8.09 -9.88 7.74
N VAL A 53 -8.83 -10.18 6.68
CA VAL A 53 -8.30 -10.97 5.56
C VAL A 53 -7.38 -10.07 4.75
N ALA A 54 -6.08 -10.36 4.70
CA ALA A 54 -5.10 -9.52 4.01
C ALA A 54 -4.52 -10.23 2.78
N ILE A 55 -4.51 -9.53 1.63
CA ILE A 55 -4.01 -10.07 0.37
C ILE A 55 -3.05 -9.09 -0.30
N ALA A 56 -1.86 -9.57 -0.70
CA ALA A 56 -0.87 -8.80 -1.44
C ALA A 56 -0.65 -9.41 -2.83
N PRO A 57 -1.17 -8.78 -3.91
CA PRO A 57 -0.94 -9.24 -5.28
C PRO A 57 0.49 -8.95 -5.73
N ALA A 58 1.10 -9.89 -6.48
CA ALA A 58 2.44 -9.76 -7.03
C ALA A 58 2.40 -8.95 -8.35
N LEU A 59 2.38 -7.61 -8.25
CA LEU A 59 2.22 -6.71 -9.40
C LEU A 59 3.33 -6.87 -10.45
N TYR A 60 4.48 -7.42 -10.05
CA TYR A 60 5.61 -7.67 -10.95
C TYR A 60 5.47 -8.94 -11.79
N ASP A 61 4.45 -9.77 -11.53
CA ASP A 61 4.18 -10.96 -12.34
C ASP A 61 3.84 -10.62 -13.79
N ARG A 62 3.44 -9.38 -14.07
CA ARG A 62 3.32 -8.84 -15.44
C ARG A 62 4.65 -8.76 -16.18
N LYS A 63 5.76 -8.68 -15.48
CA LYS A 63 7.11 -8.69 -16.04
C LYS A 63 7.76 -10.06 -15.92
N GLN A 64 7.76 -10.58 -14.70
CA GLN A 64 8.35 -11.88 -14.37
C GLN A 64 7.67 -12.43 -13.11
N ARG A 65 7.18 -13.65 -13.19
CA ARG A 65 6.52 -14.32 -12.06
C ARG A 65 7.47 -14.50 -10.88
N GLY A 66 6.97 -14.17 -9.70
CA GLY A 66 7.70 -14.31 -8.44
C GLY A 66 8.87 -13.34 -8.27
N LEU A 67 8.93 -12.27 -9.07
CA LEU A 67 9.99 -11.28 -8.98
C LEU A 67 9.89 -10.49 -7.68
N THR A 68 10.95 -10.58 -6.87
CA THR A 68 11.16 -9.78 -5.66
C THR A 68 12.60 -9.32 -5.57
N TYR A 69 12.83 -8.26 -4.81
CA TYR A 69 14.15 -7.67 -4.62
C TYR A 69 14.50 -7.60 -3.14
N ALA A 70 15.80 -7.76 -2.83
CA ALA A 70 16.35 -7.49 -1.51
C ALA A 70 16.64 -5.99 -1.33
N TYR A 71 17.02 -5.59 -0.10
CA TYR A 71 17.34 -4.19 0.20
C TYR A 71 18.82 -3.83 -0.03
N THR A 72 19.51 -4.59 -0.90
CA THR A 72 20.88 -4.27 -1.33
C THR A 72 20.87 -3.11 -2.32
N LYS A 73 22.03 -2.43 -2.47
CA LYS A 73 22.15 -1.35 -3.47
C LYS A 73 21.88 -1.83 -4.89
N GLU A 74 22.42 -3.01 -5.25
CA GLU A 74 22.21 -3.61 -6.57
C GLU A 74 20.73 -3.90 -6.86
N ASP A 75 20.03 -4.52 -5.90
CA ASP A 75 18.61 -4.82 -6.04
C ASP A 75 17.74 -3.56 -5.98
N HIS A 76 18.17 -2.52 -5.27
CA HIS A 76 17.52 -1.20 -5.30
C HIS A 76 17.52 -0.62 -6.73
N ASP A 77 18.68 -0.62 -7.39
CA ASP A 77 18.82 -0.07 -8.74
C ASP A 77 17.98 -0.88 -9.77
N ARG A 78 17.92 -2.22 -9.61
CA ARG A 78 17.07 -3.11 -10.43
C ARG A 78 15.58 -2.91 -10.15
N ALA A 79 15.19 -2.77 -8.89
CA ALA A 79 13.82 -2.48 -8.47
C ALA A 79 13.34 -1.13 -9.03
N GLN A 80 14.21 -0.10 -8.99
CA GLN A 80 13.93 1.21 -9.56
C GLN A 80 13.63 1.13 -11.06
N GLN A 81 14.43 0.40 -11.83
CA GLN A 81 14.20 0.19 -13.26
C GLN A 81 12.89 -0.58 -13.54
N THR A 82 12.55 -1.53 -12.69
CA THR A 82 11.31 -2.32 -12.85
C THR A 82 10.08 -1.47 -12.53
N TYR A 83 10.13 -0.74 -11.43
CA TYR A 83 9.03 0.10 -10.98
C TYR A 83 8.75 1.28 -11.94
N THR A 84 9.76 1.90 -12.54
CA THR A 84 9.58 3.04 -13.45
C THR A 84 8.90 2.67 -14.79
N ALA A 85 8.87 1.39 -15.13
CA ALA A 85 8.22 0.87 -16.34
C ALA A 85 6.77 0.42 -16.11
N TRP A 86 6.14 0.80 -14.98
CA TRP A 86 4.78 0.38 -14.63
C TRP A 86 3.70 1.07 -15.49
N ASN A 87 2.56 0.36 -15.64
CA ASN A 87 1.34 0.90 -16.23
C ASN A 87 0.27 1.00 -15.12
N PRO A 88 -0.30 2.19 -14.85
CA PRO A 88 -1.31 2.37 -13.81
C PRO A 88 -2.55 1.49 -14.01
N ASP A 89 -3.05 1.36 -15.22
CA ASP A 89 -4.26 0.58 -15.49
C ASP A 89 -4.05 -0.92 -15.24
N HIS A 90 -2.84 -1.42 -15.54
CA HIS A 90 -2.47 -2.80 -15.21
C HIS A 90 -2.37 -3.02 -13.70
N ALA A 91 -1.71 -2.10 -12.97
CA ALA A 91 -1.60 -2.20 -11.53
C ALA A 91 -2.98 -2.16 -10.84
N LEU A 92 -3.86 -1.26 -11.28
CA LEU A 92 -5.24 -1.20 -10.77
C LEU A 92 -6.03 -2.46 -11.08
N ALA A 93 -5.89 -3.04 -12.29
CA ALA A 93 -6.55 -4.29 -12.64
C ALA A 93 -6.12 -5.46 -11.74
N ASP A 94 -4.84 -5.52 -11.37
CA ASP A 94 -4.30 -6.55 -10.47
C ASP A 94 -4.73 -6.34 -9.02
N LEU A 95 -4.79 -5.09 -8.55
CA LEU A 95 -5.30 -4.73 -7.23
C LEU A 95 -6.80 -5.00 -7.10
N ASP A 96 -7.58 -4.70 -8.15
CA ASP A 96 -9.01 -5.02 -8.21
C ASP A 96 -9.24 -6.54 -8.20
N ALA A 97 -8.43 -7.33 -8.92
CA ALA A 97 -8.51 -8.78 -8.86
C ALA A 97 -8.22 -9.34 -7.45
N ALA A 98 -7.28 -8.71 -6.72
CA ALA A 98 -7.02 -9.07 -5.33
C ALA A 98 -8.19 -8.70 -4.41
N ARG A 99 -8.82 -7.53 -4.60
CA ARG A 99 -10.05 -7.14 -3.89
C ARG A 99 -11.17 -8.15 -4.13
N ASP A 100 -11.42 -8.49 -5.38
CA ASP A 100 -12.50 -9.39 -5.75
C ASP A 100 -12.29 -10.81 -5.20
N ALA A 101 -11.03 -11.26 -5.09
CA ALA A 101 -10.70 -12.57 -4.51
C ALA A 101 -10.98 -12.69 -3.00
N ILE A 102 -11.17 -11.58 -2.30
CA ILE A 102 -11.52 -11.53 -0.87
C ILE A 102 -12.86 -10.84 -0.62
N ALA A 103 -13.74 -10.78 -1.63
CA ALA A 103 -15.04 -10.10 -1.52
C ALA A 103 -15.95 -10.69 -0.43
N ASP A 104 -15.75 -11.96 -0.09
CA ASP A 104 -16.44 -12.65 1.01
C ASP A 104 -16.08 -12.14 2.42
N SER A 105 -15.02 -11.34 2.55
CA SER A 105 -14.58 -10.78 3.83
C SER A 105 -15.37 -9.56 4.30
N GLY A 106 -16.31 -9.04 3.50
CA GLY A 106 -17.10 -7.84 3.80
C GLY A 106 -16.54 -6.58 3.16
N ARG A 107 -16.49 -5.47 3.90
CA ARG A 107 -15.91 -4.21 3.38
C ARG A 107 -14.40 -4.36 3.22
N ILE A 108 -13.86 -3.80 2.12
CA ILE A 108 -12.45 -3.96 1.77
C ILE A 108 -11.79 -2.60 1.65
N ALA A 109 -10.66 -2.42 2.35
CA ALA A 109 -9.78 -1.27 2.17
C ALA A 109 -8.51 -1.66 1.40
N ILE A 110 -7.79 -0.64 0.93
CA ILE A 110 -6.46 -0.79 0.37
C ILE A 110 -5.45 -0.06 1.25
N ILE A 111 -4.32 -0.70 1.51
CA ILE A 111 -3.16 -0.10 2.19
C ILE A 111 -1.96 -0.26 1.27
N GLY A 112 -1.23 0.81 1.04
CA GLY A 112 -0.07 0.77 0.16
C GLY A 112 1.16 1.45 0.76
N PHE A 113 2.33 0.96 0.38
CA PHE A 113 3.62 1.41 0.89
C PHE A 113 4.50 1.90 -0.27
N CYS A 114 5.11 3.08 -0.16
CA CYS A 114 5.95 3.67 -1.19
C CYS A 114 5.19 3.81 -2.53
N TRP A 115 5.61 3.14 -3.58
CA TRP A 115 4.85 3.03 -4.83
C TRP A 115 3.42 2.55 -4.58
N GLY A 116 3.25 1.51 -3.75
CA GLY A 116 1.94 1.03 -3.34
C GLY A 116 1.10 2.09 -2.62
N GLY A 117 1.70 3.02 -1.89
CA GLY A 117 1.01 4.16 -1.28
C GLY A 117 0.41 5.09 -2.33
N SER A 118 1.10 5.30 -3.45
CA SER A 118 0.57 6.04 -4.59
C SER A 118 -0.54 5.26 -5.31
N LEU A 119 -0.39 3.93 -5.41
CA LEU A 119 -1.43 3.05 -5.96
C LEU A 119 -2.68 3.01 -5.06
N ALA A 120 -2.52 3.07 -3.74
CA ALA A 120 -3.66 3.13 -2.81
C ALA A 120 -4.47 4.42 -3.01
N TRP A 121 -3.80 5.57 -3.20
CA TRP A 121 -4.45 6.82 -3.58
C TRP A 121 -5.21 6.68 -4.91
N LEU A 122 -4.53 6.18 -5.95
CA LEU A 122 -5.12 6.02 -7.28
C LEU A 122 -6.31 5.04 -7.26
N SER A 123 -6.21 3.96 -6.48
CA SER A 123 -7.32 3.01 -6.25
C SER A 123 -8.50 3.67 -5.54
N ALA A 124 -8.25 4.54 -4.55
CA ALA A 124 -9.31 5.30 -3.90
C ALA A 124 -10.06 6.23 -4.87
N CYS A 125 -9.38 6.72 -5.91
CA CYS A 125 -9.97 7.60 -6.92
C CYS A 125 -10.70 6.84 -8.03
N ARG A 126 -10.24 5.64 -8.41
CA ARG A 126 -10.68 4.97 -9.64
C ARG A 126 -11.35 3.61 -9.43
N SER A 127 -11.16 2.99 -8.26
CA SER A 127 -11.72 1.67 -7.92
C SER A 127 -12.70 1.76 -6.75
N ASP A 128 -13.32 0.63 -6.42
CA ASP A 128 -14.39 0.55 -5.43
C ASP A 128 -13.89 -0.04 -4.11
N TYR A 129 -13.21 0.79 -3.31
CA TYR A 129 -12.73 0.45 -1.98
C TYR A 129 -13.53 1.18 -0.90
N ALA A 130 -13.67 0.57 0.28
CA ALA A 130 -14.35 1.19 1.43
C ALA A 130 -13.49 2.26 2.10
N ALA A 131 -12.17 2.16 2.01
CA ALA A 131 -11.20 3.11 2.54
C ALA A 131 -9.82 2.87 1.92
N ALA A 132 -8.92 3.86 2.02
CA ALA A 132 -7.54 3.72 1.55
C ALA A 132 -6.53 4.35 2.51
N VAL A 133 -5.35 3.73 2.61
CA VAL A 133 -4.24 4.22 3.45
C VAL A 133 -2.97 4.29 2.61
N SER A 134 -2.38 5.47 2.51
CA SER A 134 -1.13 5.70 1.80
C SER A 134 0.02 5.89 2.79
N TYR A 135 0.95 4.95 2.83
CA TYR A 135 2.23 5.10 3.53
C TYR A 135 3.28 5.63 2.56
N TYR A 136 3.80 6.82 2.84
CA TYR A 136 4.87 7.48 2.06
C TYR A 136 4.72 7.33 0.52
N GLY A 137 3.51 7.52 0.03
CA GLY A 137 3.20 7.45 -1.40
C GLY A 137 3.78 8.65 -2.15
N SER A 138 4.98 8.48 -2.76
CA SER A 138 5.77 9.58 -3.30
C SER A 138 5.14 10.30 -4.49
N MET A 139 4.19 9.65 -5.18
CA MET A 139 3.53 10.21 -6.37
C MET A 139 2.16 10.84 -6.06
N ILE A 140 1.66 10.79 -4.81
CA ILE A 140 0.32 11.36 -4.51
C ILE A 140 0.21 12.86 -4.82
N PRO A 141 1.27 13.69 -4.68
CA PRO A 141 1.18 15.09 -5.09
C PRO A 141 1.04 15.29 -6.61
N ASP A 142 1.61 14.38 -7.41
CA ASP A 142 1.50 14.41 -8.87
C ASP A 142 0.13 13.93 -9.37
N LEU A 143 -0.62 13.27 -8.49
CA LEU A 143 -1.97 12.72 -8.71
C LEU A 143 -3.03 13.52 -7.94
N ALA A 144 -2.71 14.73 -7.49
CA ALA A 144 -3.58 15.54 -6.64
C ALA A 144 -4.83 16.08 -7.34
N ASP A 145 -4.87 16.05 -8.68
CA ASP A 145 -6.06 16.39 -9.47
C ASP A 145 -7.13 15.27 -9.47
N GLU A 146 -6.77 14.07 -9.03
CA GLU A 146 -7.72 12.96 -8.85
C GLU A 146 -8.54 13.15 -7.57
N HIS A 147 -9.76 12.64 -7.56
CA HIS A 147 -10.66 12.77 -6.41
C HIS A 147 -11.02 11.41 -5.82
N ALA A 148 -10.70 11.22 -4.54
CA ALA A 148 -11.01 9.99 -3.84
C ALA A 148 -12.53 9.80 -3.69
N ARG A 149 -13.00 8.56 -3.94
CA ARG A 149 -14.40 8.13 -3.79
C ARG A 149 -14.69 7.51 -2.43
N CYS A 150 -13.66 7.29 -1.63
CA CYS A 150 -13.76 6.75 -0.28
C CYS A 150 -12.87 7.55 0.68
N PRO A 151 -13.05 7.40 2.01
CA PRO A 151 -12.13 7.98 3.00
C PRO A 151 -10.70 7.53 2.77
N VAL A 152 -9.75 8.49 2.88
CA VAL A 152 -8.31 8.26 2.74
C VAL A 152 -7.56 8.89 3.89
N ILE A 153 -6.48 8.25 4.35
CA ILE A 153 -5.46 8.87 5.20
C ILE A 153 -4.07 8.66 4.59
N ALA A 154 -3.16 9.59 4.85
CA ALA A 154 -1.76 9.49 4.41
C ALA A 154 -0.78 9.62 5.59
N HIS A 155 0.26 8.78 5.59
CA HIS A 155 1.35 8.76 6.56
C HIS A 155 2.65 9.13 5.88
N ILE A 156 3.31 10.21 6.31
CA ILE A 156 4.50 10.77 5.66
C ILE A 156 5.54 11.11 6.73
N GLY A 157 6.81 10.79 6.48
CA GLY A 157 7.92 11.22 7.32
C GLY A 157 8.42 12.61 6.90
N ASP A 158 8.82 13.46 7.85
CA ASP A 158 9.34 14.80 7.55
C ASP A 158 10.77 14.78 6.97
N GLN A 159 11.48 13.65 7.11
CA GLN A 159 12.79 13.41 6.50
C GLN A 159 12.68 12.61 5.19
N ASP A 160 11.49 12.49 4.62
CA ASP A 160 11.28 11.82 3.33
C ASP A 160 11.71 12.72 2.16
N THR A 161 12.87 12.41 1.60
CA THR A 161 13.44 13.18 0.47
C THR A 161 12.62 13.02 -0.83
N SER A 162 11.78 11.99 -0.93
CA SER A 162 10.86 11.77 -2.07
C SER A 162 9.60 12.62 -1.94
N LEU A 163 9.26 13.04 -0.71
CA LEU A 163 8.10 13.86 -0.38
C LEU A 163 8.50 15.08 0.45
N PRO A 164 9.29 16.02 -0.12
CA PRO A 164 9.68 17.24 0.61
C PRO A 164 8.44 18.04 1.03
N PRO A 165 8.52 18.84 2.12
CA PRO A 165 7.38 19.56 2.71
C PRO A 165 6.56 20.38 1.71
N ALA A 166 7.20 20.97 0.69
CA ALA A 166 6.52 21.74 -0.33
C ALA A 166 5.56 20.87 -1.17
N ARG A 167 5.96 19.64 -1.53
CA ARG A 167 5.09 18.70 -2.26
C ARG A 167 3.94 18.20 -1.40
N VAL A 168 4.20 17.95 -0.11
CA VAL A 168 3.14 17.56 0.85
C VAL A 168 2.12 18.69 1.02
N ALA A 169 2.58 19.94 1.12
CA ALA A 169 1.70 21.11 1.21
C ALA A 169 0.81 21.28 -0.03
N LEU A 170 1.35 21.04 -1.24
CA LEU A 170 0.57 21.07 -2.48
C LEU A 170 -0.55 20.01 -2.47
N PHE A 171 -0.23 18.77 -2.08
CA PHE A 171 -1.23 17.72 -1.95
C PHE A 171 -2.31 18.07 -0.91
N SER A 172 -1.89 18.52 0.28
CA SER A 172 -2.85 18.89 1.34
C SER A 172 -3.75 20.05 0.95
N ALA A 173 -3.25 21.01 0.17
CA ALA A 173 -4.04 22.11 -0.35
C ALA A 173 -5.06 21.67 -1.41
N ALA A 174 -4.67 20.75 -2.29
CA ALA A 174 -5.54 20.20 -3.33
C ALA A 174 -6.57 19.20 -2.75
N GLN A 175 -6.23 18.49 -1.65
CA GLN A 175 -7.05 17.45 -1.04
C GLN A 175 -7.28 17.72 0.47
N PRO A 176 -7.99 18.79 0.83
CA PRO A 176 -8.15 19.23 2.24
C PRO A 176 -8.98 18.26 3.09
N SER A 177 -9.71 17.33 2.47
CA SER A 177 -10.48 16.29 3.15
C SER A 177 -9.64 15.06 3.53
N VAL A 178 -8.38 14.96 3.05
CA VAL A 178 -7.49 13.84 3.33
C VAL A 178 -6.59 14.18 4.51
N PRO A 179 -6.75 13.54 5.68
CA PRO A 179 -5.82 13.69 6.80
C PRO A 179 -4.41 13.22 6.41
N VAL A 180 -3.43 14.11 6.51
CA VAL A 180 -2.02 13.81 6.31
C VAL A 180 -1.30 13.84 7.66
N PHE A 181 -0.82 12.70 8.11
CA PHE A 181 -0.04 12.57 9.35
C PHE A 181 1.45 12.65 9.04
N ILE A 182 2.10 13.67 9.60
CA ILE A 182 3.55 13.87 9.44
C ILE A 182 4.26 13.36 10.69
N TYR A 183 5.33 12.59 10.51
CA TYR A 183 6.12 11.98 11.59
C TYR A 183 7.51 12.59 11.63
N GLU A 184 7.83 13.22 12.77
CA GLU A 184 9.10 13.89 13.00
C GLU A 184 10.26 12.87 12.98
N GLY A 185 11.35 13.22 12.29
CA GLY A 185 12.56 12.41 12.16
C GLY A 185 12.40 11.16 11.27
N ALA A 186 11.21 10.87 10.77
CA ALA A 186 10.96 9.66 10.01
C ALA A 186 11.34 9.83 8.52
N PRO A 187 12.17 8.92 7.95
CA PRO A 187 12.53 8.92 6.53
C PRO A 187 11.49 8.19 5.68
N HIS A 188 11.70 8.19 4.35
CA HIS A 188 10.94 7.32 3.43
C HIS A 188 11.10 5.85 3.78
N GLY A 189 10.00 5.12 3.90
CA GLY A 189 10.03 3.69 4.25
C GLY A 189 10.14 3.42 5.75
N PHE A 190 9.77 4.37 6.61
CA PHE A 190 9.89 4.31 8.08
C PHE A 190 9.15 3.13 8.72
N ASP A 191 8.16 2.55 8.06
CA ASP A 191 7.40 1.40 8.59
C ASP A 191 8.14 0.06 8.43
N ASN A 192 9.16 -0.01 7.58
CA ASN A 192 9.80 -1.26 7.21
C ASN A 192 10.90 -1.68 8.18
N GLU A 193 10.58 -2.59 9.10
CA GLU A 193 11.50 -3.13 10.12
C GLU A 193 12.72 -3.87 9.52
N ASN A 194 12.62 -4.35 8.29
CA ASN A 194 13.73 -5.03 7.60
C ASN A 194 14.76 -4.04 7.00
N ARG A 195 14.48 -2.75 7.14
CA ARG A 195 15.35 -1.66 6.67
C ARG A 195 15.83 -0.84 7.86
N THR A 196 16.74 -1.37 8.64
CA THR A 196 17.23 -0.77 9.89
C THR A 196 17.72 0.67 9.73
N GLU A 197 18.24 1.03 8.55
CA GLU A 197 18.69 2.39 8.21
C GLU A 197 17.56 3.39 7.96
N ARG A 198 16.32 2.90 7.82
CA ARG A 198 15.14 3.72 7.57
C ARG A 198 14.01 3.50 8.58
N TYR A 199 14.04 2.37 9.29
CA TYR A 199 13.03 2.06 10.27
C TYR A 199 12.98 3.09 11.39
N HIS A 200 11.78 3.64 11.64
CA HIS A 200 11.56 4.60 12.71
C HIS A 200 10.48 4.09 13.68
N PRO A 201 10.86 3.51 14.84
CA PRO A 201 9.92 2.73 15.68
C PRO A 201 8.73 3.56 16.20
N ILE A 202 8.94 4.85 16.50
CA ILE A 202 7.87 5.72 17.00
C ILE A 202 6.86 6.01 15.86
N ALA A 203 7.34 6.38 14.67
CA ALA A 203 6.50 6.64 13.51
C ALA A 203 5.73 5.38 13.08
N HIS A 204 6.42 4.23 13.02
CA HIS A 204 5.83 2.92 12.74
C HIS A 204 4.66 2.61 13.68
N LYS A 205 4.89 2.71 15.01
CA LYS A 205 3.87 2.45 16.01
C LYS A 205 2.65 3.36 15.83
N LEU A 206 2.87 4.67 15.78
CA LEU A 206 1.80 5.66 15.66
C LEU A 206 1.02 5.54 14.34
N ALA A 207 1.72 5.26 13.21
CA ALA A 207 1.07 5.10 11.93
C ALA A 207 0.18 3.85 11.91
N ARG A 208 0.64 2.73 12.47
CA ARG A 208 -0.15 1.50 12.57
C ARG A 208 -1.36 1.65 13.51
N GLU A 209 -1.20 2.31 14.64
CA GLU A 209 -2.31 2.63 15.55
C GLU A 209 -3.39 3.45 14.85
N ARG A 210 -3.01 4.54 14.17
CA ARG A 210 -3.94 5.39 13.40
C ARG A 210 -4.60 4.64 12.25
N THR A 211 -3.85 3.80 11.57
CA THR A 211 -4.40 2.92 10.51
C THR A 211 -5.45 1.97 11.08
N LEU A 212 -5.18 1.29 12.20
CA LEU A 212 -6.14 0.38 12.83
C LEU A 212 -7.40 1.11 13.30
N GLU A 213 -7.28 2.30 13.89
CA GLU A 213 -8.43 3.14 14.25
C GLU A 213 -9.25 3.56 13.03
N PHE A 214 -8.59 3.91 11.94
CA PHE A 214 -9.23 4.28 10.69
C PHE A 214 -9.96 3.09 10.06
N LEU A 215 -9.34 1.92 10.01
CA LEU A 215 -9.95 0.68 9.53
C LEU A 215 -11.15 0.27 10.37
N ALA A 216 -11.08 0.40 11.69
CA ALA A 216 -12.20 0.08 12.59
C ALA A 216 -13.45 0.93 12.32
N ARG A 217 -13.28 2.16 11.82
CA ARG A 217 -14.41 3.05 11.47
C ARG A 217 -15.01 2.76 10.09
N HIS A 218 -14.19 2.28 9.15
CA HIS A 218 -14.59 2.21 7.74
C HIS A 218 -14.71 0.80 7.19
N VAL A 219 -14.09 -0.18 7.84
CA VAL A 219 -14.04 -1.58 7.37
C VAL A 219 -14.68 -2.53 8.38
N GLY A 220 -14.34 -2.43 9.66
CA GLY A 220 -14.90 -3.27 10.71
C GLY A 220 -13.96 -3.55 11.89
#